data_9e96da9e435b6762e1a507981ba31246
#
_entry.id   9e96da9e435b6762e1a507981ba31246
#
_cell.length_a   1.000
_cell.length_b   1.000
_cell.length_c   1.000
_cell.angle_alpha   90.00
_cell.angle_beta   90.00
_cell.angle_gamma   90.00
#
_symmetry.space_group_name_H-M   'P 1'
#
loop_
_entity.id
_entity.type
_entity.pdbx_description
1 polymer ?
#
loop_
_entity_poly.entity_id
_entity_poly.type
_entity_poly.pdbx_seq_one_letter_code
_entity_poly.pdbx_strand_id
1 'polypeptide(L)'
;MQRRRSNIEIIGDMLRIGANGAGKTEIMYSANMSYSQLQKYLSMLISQGFIDRLELGNPMVTYRVTERGSTLLRSIDTILDVLEFKSNSF
;
A
#
# COMPACT_ATOMS: atom_id res chain seq x y z
N MET A 1 -13.78 9.80 16.85
CA MET A 1 -12.57 9.18 17.30
C MET A 1 -11.84 8.45 16.21
N GLN A 2 -10.55 8.67 16.13
CA GLN A 2 -9.74 8.04 15.11
C GLN A 2 -9.29 6.67 15.49
N ARG A 3 -9.50 5.73 14.61
CA ARG A 3 -9.02 4.39 14.80
C ARG A 3 -7.64 4.23 14.20
N ARG A 4 -6.75 3.62 14.95
CA ARG A 4 -5.43 3.33 14.43
C ARG A 4 -5.52 2.21 13.40
N ARG A 5 -4.86 2.42 12.28
CA ARG A 5 -4.77 1.37 11.29
C ARG A 5 -3.66 0.40 11.68
N SER A 6 -3.89 -0.89 11.42
CA SER A 6 -2.85 -1.89 11.59
C SER A 6 -1.85 -1.78 10.45
N ASN A 7 -0.69 -2.41 10.64
CA ASN A 7 0.31 -2.47 9.58
C ASN A 7 -0.27 -3.11 8.32
N ILE A 8 -1.10 -4.13 8.49
CA ILE A 8 -1.71 -4.83 7.35
C ILE A 8 -2.63 -3.89 6.59
N GLU A 9 -3.41 -3.09 7.31
CA GLU A 9 -4.30 -2.12 6.66
C GLU A 9 -3.52 -1.07 5.88
N ILE A 10 -2.44 -0.58 6.46
CA ILE A 10 -1.61 0.42 5.80
C ILE A 10 -0.99 -0.15 4.53
N ILE A 11 -0.43 -1.35 4.63
CA ILE A 11 0.18 -2.00 3.47
C ILE A 11 -0.87 -2.25 2.38
N GLY A 12 -2.04 -2.72 2.78
CA GLY A 12 -3.14 -2.94 1.83
C GLY A 12 -3.53 -1.67 1.10
N ASP A 13 -3.63 -0.55 1.82
CA ASP A 13 -3.96 0.72 1.20
C ASP A 13 -2.91 1.13 0.18
N MET A 14 -1.63 0.99 0.53
CA MET A 14 -0.54 1.34 -0.38
C MET A 14 -0.56 0.49 -1.64
N LEU A 15 -0.77 -0.81 -1.49
CA LEU A 15 -0.81 -1.71 -2.63
C LEU A 15 -2.01 -1.40 -3.53
N ARG A 16 -3.14 -1.08 -2.94
CA ARG A 16 -4.34 -0.73 -3.71
C ARG A 16 -4.11 0.53 -4.53
N ILE A 17 -3.53 1.55 -3.91
CA ILE A 17 -3.27 2.82 -4.58
C ILE A 17 -2.24 2.63 -5.69
N GLY A 18 -1.23 1.80 -5.47
CA GLY A 18 -0.16 1.60 -6.43
C GLY A 18 -0.44 0.55 -7.50
N ALA A 19 -1.65 -0.01 -7.53
CA ALA A 19 -1.95 -1.12 -8.44
C ALA A 19 -1.69 -0.77 -9.90
N ASN A 20 -1.98 0.45 -10.31
CA ASN A 20 -1.76 0.90 -11.68
C ASN A 20 -0.61 1.90 -11.78
N GLY A 21 0.15 2.02 -10.70
CA GLY A 21 1.25 2.98 -10.66
C GLY A 21 0.83 4.27 -10.01
N ALA A 22 1.66 4.77 -9.12
CA ALA A 22 1.38 6.02 -8.42
C ALA A 22 2.69 6.68 -8.00
N GLY A 23 2.68 8.00 -7.93
CA GLY A 23 3.83 8.73 -7.41
C GLY A 23 3.88 8.66 -5.90
N LYS A 24 5.04 9.00 -5.37
CA LYS A 24 5.26 8.94 -3.92
C LYS A 24 4.27 9.84 -3.16
N THR A 25 4.07 11.06 -3.64
CA THR A 25 3.19 12.01 -3.00
C THR A 25 1.74 11.53 -3.04
N GLU A 26 1.35 10.95 -4.18
CA GLU A 26 0.01 10.41 -4.32
C GLU A 26 -0.24 9.30 -3.31
N ILE A 27 0.72 8.39 -3.17
CA ILE A 27 0.59 7.30 -2.20
C ILE A 27 0.45 7.87 -0.78
N MET A 28 1.29 8.84 -0.47
CA MET A 28 1.30 9.43 0.87
C MET A 28 -0.04 10.04 1.23
N TYR A 29 -0.59 10.86 0.35
CA TYR A 29 -1.85 11.53 0.63
C TYR A 29 -3.03 10.57 0.57
N SER A 30 -3.05 9.70 -0.44
CA SER A 30 -4.18 8.79 -0.61
C SER A 30 -4.24 7.74 0.49
N ALA A 31 -3.10 7.32 1.00
CA ALA A 31 -3.04 6.36 2.10
C ALA A 31 -3.03 7.04 3.47
N ASN A 32 -3.09 8.38 3.49
CA ASN A 32 -3.13 9.15 4.73
C ASN A 32 -1.95 8.82 5.63
N MET A 33 -0.75 8.99 5.11
CA MET A 33 0.48 8.64 5.79
C MET A 33 1.34 9.88 6.03
N SER A 34 2.15 9.83 7.08
CA SER A 34 3.22 10.80 7.24
C SER A 34 4.36 10.43 6.29
N TYR A 35 5.26 11.37 6.06
CA TYR A 35 6.40 11.10 5.19
C TYR A 35 7.27 9.98 5.73
N SER A 36 7.50 9.96 7.04
CA SER A 36 8.35 8.91 7.61
C SER A 36 7.71 7.54 7.54
N GLN A 37 6.39 7.46 7.69
CA GLN A 37 5.68 6.20 7.48
C GLN A 37 5.81 5.74 6.04
N LEU A 38 5.61 6.67 5.11
CA LEU A 38 5.74 6.37 3.68
C LEU A 38 7.11 5.79 3.38
N GLN A 39 8.17 6.45 3.84
CA GLN A 39 9.54 5.99 3.59
C GLN A 39 9.77 4.60 4.14
N LYS A 40 9.31 4.36 5.35
CA LYS A 40 9.48 3.08 6.01
C LYS A 40 8.79 1.95 5.25
N TYR A 41 7.51 2.12 4.97
CA TYR A 41 6.74 1.08 4.31
C TYR A 41 7.10 0.90 2.86
N LEU A 42 7.34 2.00 2.15
CA LEU A 42 7.69 1.94 0.74
C LEU A 42 9.02 1.22 0.55
N SER A 43 10.02 1.55 1.38
CA SER A 43 11.31 0.88 1.30
C SER A 43 11.19 -0.62 1.54
N MET A 44 10.38 -1.01 2.50
CA MET A 44 10.18 -2.42 2.80
C MET A 44 9.50 -3.12 1.65
N LEU A 45 8.45 -2.51 1.10
CA LEU A 45 7.70 -3.14 0.02
C LEU A 45 8.53 -3.28 -1.25
N ILE A 46 9.41 -2.30 -1.51
CA ILE A 46 10.32 -2.41 -2.65
C ILE A 46 11.35 -3.51 -2.40
N SER A 47 11.95 -3.55 -1.21
CA SER A 47 12.98 -4.52 -0.93
C SER A 47 12.45 -5.95 -0.92
N GLN A 48 11.18 -6.15 -0.61
CA GLN A 48 10.56 -7.46 -0.61
C GLN A 48 9.98 -7.84 -1.97
N GLY A 49 10.06 -6.95 -2.95
CA GLY A 49 9.58 -7.25 -4.29
C GLY A 49 8.10 -7.10 -4.50
N PHE A 50 7.41 -6.37 -3.62
CA PHE A 50 5.97 -6.15 -3.75
C PHE A 50 5.65 -4.91 -4.56
N ILE A 51 6.59 -3.97 -4.63
CA ILE A 51 6.45 -2.73 -5.40
C ILE A 51 7.74 -2.51 -6.16
N ASP A 52 7.61 -2.09 -7.43
CA ASP A 52 8.74 -1.68 -8.26
C ASP A 52 8.78 -0.17 -8.34
N ARG A 53 9.99 0.36 -8.31
CA ARG A 53 10.24 1.77 -8.55
C ARG A 53 10.67 1.91 -10.01
N LEU A 54 9.85 2.62 -10.79
CA LEU A 54 10.06 2.75 -12.22
C LEU A 54 10.38 4.19 -12.57
N GLU A 55 11.45 4.38 -13.32
CA GLU A 55 11.82 5.71 -13.81
C GLU A 55 11.32 5.82 -15.25
N LEU A 56 10.21 6.53 -15.42
CA LEU A 56 9.56 6.63 -16.73
C LEU A 56 9.99 7.84 -17.52
N GLY A 57 10.89 8.62 -16.95
CA GLY A 57 11.39 9.82 -17.57
C GLY A 57 12.06 10.65 -16.50
N ASN A 58 12.68 11.74 -16.90
CA ASN A 58 13.42 12.54 -15.94
C ASN A 58 12.63 13.82 -15.66
N PRO A 59 12.19 14.03 -14.42
CA PRO A 59 12.47 13.28 -13.20
C PRO A 59 11.35 12.35 -12.75
N MET A 60 10.54 11.84 -13.63
CA MET A 60 9.34 11.11 -13.25
C MET A 60 9.66 9.72 -12.72
N VAL A 61 9.17 9.45 -11.51
CA VAL A 61 9.29 8.16 -10.87
C VAL A 61 7.90 7.68 -10.48
N THR A 62 7.61 6.43 -10.84
CA THR A 62 6.34 5.80 -10.53
C THR A 62 6.59 4.55 -9.72
N TYR A 63 5.73 4.28 -8.76
CA TYR A 63 5.78 3.08 -7.94
C TYR A 63 4.59 2.21 -8.33
N ARG A 64 4.87 1.01 -8.79
CA ARG A 64 3.84 0.11 -9.27
C ARG A 64 3.90 -1.21 -8.54
N VAL A 65 2.75 -1.73 -8.17
CA VAL A 65 2.64 -3.02 -7.50
C VAL A 65 2.99 -4.12 -8.47
N THR A 66 3.85 -5.04 -8.04
CA THR A 66 4.26 -6.20 -8.84
C THR A 66 3.19 -7.27 -8.76
N GLU A 67 3.38 -8.35 -9.54
CA GLU A 67 2.49 -9.50 -9.44
C GLU A 67 2.54 -10.09 -8.04
N ARG A 68 3.72 -10.15 -7.44
CA ARG A 68 3.87 -10.61 -6.08
C ARG A 68 3.12 -9.70 -5.10
N GLY A 69 3.15 -8.39 -5.36
CA GLY A 69 2.39 -7.43 -4.54
C GLY A 69 0.89 -7.59 -4.72
N SER A 70 0.43 -7.89 -5.93
CA SER A 70 -0.99 -8.13 -6.16
C SER A 70 -1.47 -9.36 -5.41
N THR A 71 -0.65 -10.40 -5.37
CA THR A 71 -0.98 -11.60 -4.60
C THR A 71 -1.07 -11.28 -3.11
N LEU A 72 -0.13 -10.49 -2.62
CA LEU A 72 -0.18 -10.06 -1.22
C LEU A 72 -1.45 -9.27 -0.92
N LEU A 73 -1.82 -8.37 -1.83
CA LEU A 73 -3.03 -7.57 -1.63
C LEU A 73 -4.28 -8.44 -1.54
N ARG A 74 -4.38 -9.44 -2.40
CA ARG A 74 -5.52 -10.36 -2.33
C ARG A 74 -5.58 -11.08 -0.99
N SER A 75 -4.43 -11.50 -0.48
CA SER A 75 -4.36 -12.14 0.84
C SER A 75 -4.78 -11.19 1.93
N ILE A 76 -4.31 -9.95 1.86
CA ILE A 76 -4.67 -8.93 2.84
C ILE A 76 -6.18 -8.67 2.80
N ASP A 77 -6.73 -8.51 1.61
CA ASP A 77 -8.16 -8.25 1.49
C ASP A 77 -8.99 -9.41 2.05
N THR A 78 -8.55 -10.63 1.83
CA THR A 78 -9.23 -11.80 2.39
C THR A 78 -9.21 -11.75 3.90
N ILE A 79 -8.04 -11.46 4.48
CA ILE A 79 -7.91 -11.38 5.93
C ILE A 79 -8.79 -10.28 6.50
N LEU A 80 -8.75 -9.12 5.88
CA LEU A 80 -9.53 -7.98 6.37
C LEU A 80 -11.03 -8.22 6.23
N ASP A 81 -11.44 -8.86 5.14
CA ASP A 81 -12.85 -9.21 4.97
C ASP A 81 -13.33 -10.09 6.11
N VAL A 82 -12.55 -11.09 6.48
CA VAL A 82 -12.95 -11.98 7.54
C VAL A 82 -13.00 -11.25 8.88
N LEU A 83 -12.00 -10.45 9.17
CA LEU A 83 -11.87 -9.83 10.47
C LEU A 83 -12.76 -8.59 10.62
N GLU A 84 -12.71 -7.71 9.64
CA GLU A 84 -13.40 -6.43 9.75
C GLU A 84 -14.87 -6.54 9.38
N PHE A 85 -15.16 -7.36 8.41
CA PHE A 85 -16.55 -7.55 8.04
C PHE A 85 -17.35 -8.09 9.21
N LYS A 86 -16.79 -9.09 9.89
CA LYS A 86 -17.45 -9.62 11.07
C LYS A 86 -17.60 -8.59 12.15
N SER A 87 -16.59 -7.78 12.31
CA SER A 87 -16.62 -6.68 13.26
C SER A 87 -17.72 -5.69 12.93
N ASN A 88 -17.91 -5.40 11.65
CA ASN A 88 -18.89 -4.43 11.19
C ASN A 88 -20.30 -4.98 11.12
N SER A 89 -20.46 -6.27 11.19
CA SER A 89 -21.78 -6.90 11.12
C SER A 89 -22.56 -6.79 12.40
N PHE A 90 -21.91 -6.35 13.45
CA PHE A 90 -22.57 -6.27 14.75
C PHE A 90 -22.82 -4.86 15.26
#